data_42d7553f7366d24ee083a531437d07f8
#
_entry.id   42d7553f7366d24ee083a531437d07f8
#
_cell.length_a   1.000
_cell.length_b   1.000
_cell.length_c   1.000
_cell.angle_alpha   90.00
_cell.angle_beta   90.00
_cell.angle_gamma   90.00
#
_symmetry.space_group_name_H-M   'P 1'
#
loop_
_entity.id
_entity.type
_entity.pdbx_description
1 polymer ?
#
loop_
_entity_poly.entity_id
_entity_poly.type
_entity_poly.pdbx_seq_one_letter_code
_entity_poly.pdbx_strand_id
1 'polypeptide(L)'
;MDKYFAFDSFEGFPPDVNVEDHAQYKPGGAKTGSDEFIELLTAYGQSTERVELIEGFYDRSLSESLANKFVQEKVKASLITVDCNLYKSHKSVFAWVDQFMQPGTVLYIDDYNSERALPTQGPKLAWSEYKDQTKWKFEPFLPVGWFGYSFIVC
;
A
#
# COMPACT_ATOMS: atom_id res chain seq x y z
N MET A 1 -8.81 15.93 -6.05
CA MET A 1 -7.62 15.21 -5.53
C MET A 1 -6.41 15.96 -6.00
N ASP A 2 -5.55 16.38 -5.08
CA ASP A 2 -4.51 17.34 -5.41
C ASP A 2 -3.20 16.70 -5.81
N LYS A 3 -2.86 15.55 -5.22
CA LYS A 3 -1.63 14.81 -5.51
C LYS A 3 -1.83 13.30 -5.40
N TYR A 4 -0.98 12.54 -6.11
CA TYR A 4 -0.80 11.10 -5.99
C TYR A 4 0.60 10.83 -5.49
N PHE A 5 0.72 10.02 -4.44
CA PHE A 5 2.01 9.56 -3.92
C PHE A 5 2.15 8.08 -4.24
N ALA A 6 3.12 7.73 -5.08
CA ALA A 6 3.40 6.35 -5.45
C ALA A 6 4.64 5.87 -4.68
N PHE A 7 4.41 4.95 -3.76
CA PHE A 7 5.44 4.35 -2.91
C PHE A 7 5.77 2.96 -3.45
N ASP A 8 6.96 2.79 -3.97
CA ASP A 8 7.47 1.49 -4.42
C ASP A 8 8.99 1.46 -4.33
N SER A 9 9.57 0.26 -4.25
CA SER A 9 11.01 0.11 -4.38
C SER A 9 11.50 0.41 -5.78
N PHE A 10 10.62 0.15 -6.77
CA PHE A 10 10.96 0.08 -8.19
C PHE A 10 12.08 -0.92 -8.51
N GLU A 11 12.40 -1.78 -7.54
CA GLU A 11 13.40 -2.85 -7.63
C GLU A 11 12.77 -4.25 -7.52
N GLY A 12 11.44 -4.31 -7.33
CA GLY A 12 10.68 -5.53 -7.11
C GLY A 12 10.72 -6.00 -5.64
N PHE A 13 10.49 -7.28 -5.40
CA PHE A 13 10.50 -7.82 -4.03
C PHE A 13 11.84 -7.65 -3.34
N PRO A 14 11.86 -7.40 -2.01
CA PRO A 14 13.08 -7.17 -1.27
C PRO A 14 13.98 -8.42 -1.22
N PRO A 15 15.30 -8.24 -0.99
CA PRO A 15 16.25 -9.35 -0.99
C PRO A 15 16.03 -10.35 0.14
N ASP A 16 15.34 -9.96 1.21
CA ASP A 16 14.98 -10.79 2.36
C ASP A 16 13.58 -11.41 2.25
N VAL A 17 12.94 -11.33 1.06
CA VAL A 17 11.67 -12.02 0.85
C VAL A 17 11.85 -13.51 1.13
N ASN A 18 11.01 -14.05 2.01
CA ASN A 18 11.10 -15.44 2.39
C ASN A 18 10.21 -16.29 1.47
N VAL A 19 10.72 -17.45 1.05
CA VAL A 19 9.95 -18.44 0.27
C VAL A 19 8.70 -18.91 1.03
N GLU A 20 8.69 -18.73 2.36
CA GLU A 20 7.53 -19.02 3.22
C GLU A 20 6.38 -18.01 3.03
N ASP A 21 6.64 -16.81 2.51
CA ASP A 21 5.57 -15.85 2.20
C ASP A 21 4.72 -16.37 1.02
N HIS A 22 5.35 -16.74 -0.07
CA HIS A 22 4.75 -17.47 -1.19
C HIS A 22 5.86 -17.96 -2.14
N ALA A 23 5.76 -19.19 -2.63
CA ALA A 23 6.80 -19.81 -3.48
C ALA A 23 7.10 -19.06 -4.79
N GLN A 24 6.20 -18.19 -5.24
CA GLN A 24 6.40 -17.34 -6.43
C GLN A 24 7.13 -16.04 -6.14
N TYR A 25 7.21 -15.58 -4.89
CA TYR A 25 7.86 -14.34 -4.53
C TYR A 25 9.38 -14.55 -4.47
N LYS A 26 10.10 -13.92 -5.37
CA LYS A 26 11.56 -14.01 -5.47
C LYS A 26 12.15 -12.61 -5.38
N PRO A 27 13.34 -12.46 -4.78
CA PRO A 27 14.04 -11.19 -4.78
C PRO A 27 14.10 -10.56 -6.18
N GLY A 28 13.74 -9.29 -6.30
CA GLY A 28 13.69 -8.57 -7.56
C GLY A 28 12.57 -8.98 -8.52
N GLY A 29 11.69 -9.91 -8.13
CA GLY A 29 10.49 -10.26 -8.91
C GLY A 29 9.45 -9.14 -8.87
N ALA A 30 8.53 -9.12 -9.84
CA ALA A 30 7.47 -8.10 -10.01
C ALA A 30 8.03 -6.67 -10.11
N LYS A 31 9.17 -6.51 -10.75
CA LYS A 31 9.81 -5.21 -10.91
C LYS A 31 9.21 -4.43 -12.08
N THR A 32 8.89 -3.16 -11.81
CA THR A 32 8.68 -2.11 -12.83
C THR A 32 9.54 -0.92 -12.42
N GLY A 33 10.43 -0.46 -13.30
CA GLY A 33 11.29 0.70 -13.00
C GLY A 33 10.48 2.00 -12.89
N SER A 34 10.97 2.98 -12.15
CA SER A 34 10.28 4.26 -11.96
C SER A 34 10.04 5.01 -13.28
N ASP A 35 11.01 5.00 -14.19
CA ASP A 35 10.86 5.61 -15.52
C ASP A 35 9.79 4.88 -16.34
N GLU A 36 9.81 3.55 -16.35
CA GLU A 36 8.83 2.72 -17.04
C GLU A 36 7.40 2.96 -16.46
N PHE A 37 7.28 3.11 -15.15
CA PHE A 37 6.02 3.43 -14.51
C PHE A 37 5.45 4.77 -15.02
N ILE A 38 6.27 5.81 -15.10
CA ILE A 38 5.87 7.13 -15.64
C ILE A 38 5.51 7.04 -17.13
N GLU A 39 6.26 6.29 -17.92
CA GLU A 39 5.95 6.04 -19.33
C GLU A 39 4.60 5.34 -19.49
N LEU A 40 4.32 4.32 -18.68
CA LEU A 40 3.03 3.62 -18.69
C LEU A 40 1.87 4.55 -18.33
N LEU A 41 2.00 5.35 -17.27
CA LEU A 41 0.96 6.34 -16.92
C LEU A 41 0.66 7.27 -18.08
N THR A 42 1.70 7.77 -18.74
CA THR A 42 1.58 8.65 -19.90
C THR A 42 0.91 7.96 -21.08
N ALA A 43 1.30 6.71 -21.36
CA ALA A 43 0.71 5.90 -22.43
C ALA A 43 -0.78 5.62 -22.22
N TYR A 44 -1.21 5.50 -20.95
CA TYR A 44 -2.62 5.38 -20.58
C TYR A 44 -3.35 6.73 -20.46
N GLY A 45 -2.74 7.83 -20.90
CA GLY A 45 -3.34 9.15 -20.91
C GLY A 45 -3.48 9.80 -19.53
N GLN A 46 -2.72 9.33 -18.53
CA GLN A 46 -2.71 9.92 -17.20
C GLN A 46 -1.74 11.11 -17.13
N SER A 47 -2.16 12.18 -16.44
CA SER A 47 -1.24 13.29 -16.14
C SER A 47 -0.26 12.88 -15.05
N THR A 48 1.03 13.04 -15.32
CA THR A 48 2.11 12.74 -14.36
C THR A 48 2.51 13.97 -13.52
N GLU A 49 2.02 15.17 -13.84
CA GLU A 49 2.35 16.41 -13.12
C GLU A 49 2.00 16.37 -11.62
N ARG A 50 1.05 15.53 -11.23
CA ARG A 50 0.58 15.40 -9.85
C ARG A 50 1.08 14.13 -9.16
N VAL A 51 1.93 13.37 -9.83
CA VAL A 51 2.50 12.13 -9.30
C VAL A 51 3.84 12.44 -8.64
N GLU A 52 3.96 12.11 -7.37
CA GLU A 52 5.22 12.17 -6.62
C GLU A 52 5.65 10.73 -6.31
N LEU A 53 6.80 10.33 -6.85
CA LEU A 53 7.38 9.01 -6.60
C LEU A 53 8.18 9.06 -5.29
N ILE A 54 7.94 8.10 -4.42
CA ILE A 54 8.72 7.88 -3.19
C ILE A 54 9.38 6.52 -3.31
N GLU A 55 10.60 6.53 -3.84
CA GLU A 55 11.35 5.33 -4.17
C GLU A 55 12.02 4.71 -2.95
N GLY A 56 11.97 3.40 -2.85
CA GLY A 56 12.66 2.60 -1.86
C GLY A 56 11.78 1.59 -1.17
N PHE A 57 12.41 0.58 -0.60
CA PHE A 57 11.72 -0.40 0.25
C PHE A 57 11.07 0.27 1.45
N TYR A 58 9.93 -0.24 1.90
CA TYR A 58 9.10 0.40 2.92
C TYR A 58 9.80 0.62 4.28
N ASP A 59 10.80 -0.16 4.60
CA ASP A 59 11.65 0.05 5.78
C ASP A 59 12.45 1.37 5.74
N ARG A 60 12.61 1.97 4.56
CA ARG A 60 13.30 3.25 4.34
C ARG A 60 12.37 4.35 3.84
N SER A 61 11.53 4.03 2.85
CA SER A 61 10.66 5.03 2.21
C SER A 61 9.55 5.52 3.15
N LEU A 62 8.99 4.66 4.01
CA LEU A 62 8.00 5.04 5.02
C LEU A 62 8.66 5.64 6.28
N SER A 63 9.47 6.66 6.08
CA SER A 63 10.27 7.27 7.14
C SER A 63 9.46 8.24 8.01
N GLU A 64 9.91 8.42 9.25
CA GLU A 64 9.35 9.41 10.16
C GLU A 64 9.53 10.84 9.63
N SER A 65 10.66 11.13 8.97
CA SER A 65 10.92 12.45 8.37
C SER A 65 9.91 12.79 7.29
N LEU A 66 9.57 11.83 6.43
CA LEU A 66 8.54 12.03 5.40
C LEU A 66 7.15 12.17 6.03
N ALA A 67 6.85 11.37 7.05
CA ALA A 67 5.60 11.48 7.79
C ALA A 67 5.44 12.88 8.40
N ASN A 68 6.48 13.41 9.05
CA ASN A 68 6.48 14.74 9.62
C ASN A 68 6.28 15.84 8.56
N LYS A 69 6.91 15.71 7.38
CA LYS A 69 6.67 16.59 6.24
C LYS A 69 5.18 16.59 5.85
N PHE A 70 4.59 15.43 5.66
CA PHE A 70 3.18 15.30 5.27
C PHE A 70 2.23 15.86 6.34
N VAL A 71 2.53 15.65 7.61
CA VAL A 71 1.75 16.24 8.71
C VAL A 71 1.83 17.78 8.69
N GLN A 72 3.01 18.35 8.48
CA GLN A 72 3.19 19.82 8.36
C GLN A 72 2.44 20.38 7.16
N GLU A 73 2.43 19.66 6.04
CA GLU A 73 1.69 20.01 4.83
C GLU A 73 0.18 19.71 4.95
N LYS A 74 -0.28 19.17 6.08
CA LYS A 74 -1.67 18.77 6.36
C LYS A 74 -2.24 17.77 5.34
N VAL A 75 -1.39 16.88 4.84
CA VAL A 75 -1.80 15.83 3.91
C VAL A 75 -2.84 14.95 4.58
N LYS A 76 -3.96 14.72 3.88
CA LYS A 76 -4.99 13.76 4.26
C LYS A 76 -5.31 12.88 3.05
N ALA A 77 -5.45 11.60 3.31
CA ALA A 77 -5.75 10.64 2.28
C ALA A 77 -7.26 10.62 1.97
N SER A 78 -7.60 10.64 0.70
CA SER A 78 -8.95 10.32 0.21
C SER A 78 -9.05 8.85 -0.22
N LEU A 79 -7.96 8.34 -0.81
CA LEU A 79 -7.82 6.96 -1.24
C LEU A 79 -6.42 6.46 -0.85
N ILE A 80 -6.36 5.28 -0.29
CA ILE A 80 -5.12 4.53 -0.03
C ILE A 80 -5.26 3.20 -0.74
N THR A 81 -4.35 2.92 -1.68
CA THR A 81 -4.23 1.62 -2.33
C THR A 81 -3.02 0.89 -1.73
N VAL A 82 -3.25 -0.28 -1.19
CA VAL A 82 -2.21 -1.15 -0.61
C VAL A 82 -2.08 -2.37 -1.49
N ASP A 83 -1.03 -2.37 -2.30
CA ASP A 83 -0.71 -3.42 -3.27
C ASP A 83 0.77 -3.79 -3.10
N CYS A 84 1.05 -4.61 -2.11
CA CYS A 84 2.44 -4.90 -1.70
C CYS A 84 2.70 -6.37 -1.33
N ASN A 85 1.74 -7.25 -1.60
CA ASN A 85 1.79 -8.71 -1.49
C ASN A 85 2.19 -9.25 -0.10
N LEU A 86 3.31 -8.80 0.46
CA LEU A 86 3.93 -9.40 1.64
C LEU A 86 3.25 -8.96 2.94
N TYR A 87 3.06 -9.89 3.88
CA TYR A 87 2.56 -9.59 5.22
C TYR A 87 3.36 -8.46 5.92
N LYS A 88 4.70 -8.54 5.88
CA LYS A 88 5.59 -7.54 6.47
C LYS A 88 5.37 -6.15 5.86
N SER A 89 5.21 -6.08 4.54
CA SER A 89 4.95 -4.84 3.81
C SER A 89 3.60 -4.23 4.22
N HIS A 90 2.54 -5.03 4.27
CA HIS A 90 1.22 -4.58 4.73
C HIS A 90 1.27 -3.99 6.14
N LYS A 91 1.97 -4.63 7.07
CA LYS A 91 2.13 -4.11 8.44
C LYS A 91 2.79 -2.74 8.46
N SER A 92 3.88 -2.58 7.71
CA SER A 92 4.59 -1.31 7.62
C SER A 92 3.72 -0.20 7.02
N VAL A 93 3.02 -0.52 5.93
CA VAL A 93 2.13 0.43 5.25
C VAL A 93 0.98 0.85 6.16
N PHE A 94 0.25 -0.10 6.76
CA PHE A 94 -0.88 0.22 7.65
C PHE A 94 -0.46 1.10 8.83
N ALA A 95 0.66 0.78 9.47
CA ALA A 95 1.16 1.58 10.59
C ALA A 95 1.52 3.01 10.17
N TRP A 96 2.09 3.18 8.97
CA TRP A 96 2.53 4.49 8.49
C TRP A 96 1.37 5.35 7.99
N VAL A 97 0.40 4.78 7.24
CA VAL A 97 -0.72 5.53 6.67
C VAL A 97 -1.79 5.92 7.69
N ASP A 98 -1.80 5.30 8.88
CA ASP A 98 -2.80 5.53 9.93
C ASP A 98 -3.01 7.01 10.26
N GLN A 99 -1.93 7.77 10.33
CA GLN A 99 -1.93 9.20 10.67
C GLN A 99 -2.50 10.12 9.59
N PHE A 100 -2.62 9.62 8.35
CA PHE A 100 -3.12 10.39 7.21
C PHE A 100 -4.59 10.10 6.90
N MET A 101 -5.17 9.12 7.53
CA MET A 101 -6.59 8.80 7.37
C MET A 101 -7.49 9.88 7.97
N GLN A 102 -8.69 9.93 7.45
CA GLN A 102 -9.80 10.73 7.94
C GLN A 102 -11.11 10.01 7.65
N PRO A 103 -12.23 10.35 8.31
CA PRO A 103 -13.52 9.82 7.95
C PRO A 103 -13.81 10.02 6.46
N GLY A 104 -14.24 8.95 5.79
CA GLY A 104 -14.47 8.92 4.34
C GLY A 104 -13.25 8.52 3.51
N THR A 105 -12.06 8.33 4.09
CA THR A 105 -10.93 7.72 3.36
C THR A 105 -11.33 6.33 2.90
N VAL A 106 -11.13 6.03 1.62
CA VAL A 106 -11.26 4.67 1.08
C VAL A 106 -9.90 3.98 1.18
N LEU A 107 -9.86 2.84 1.85
CA LEU A 107 -8.70 1.97 1.92
C LEU A 107 -8.98 0.73 1.05
N TYR A 108 -8.19 0.55 0.01
CA TYR A 108 -8.22 -0.62 -0.87
C TYR A 108 -7.00 -1.50 -0.62
N ILE A 109 -7.22 -2.79 -0.43
CA ILE A 109 -6.18 -3.81 -0.23
C ILE A 109 -6.29 -4.79 -1.38
N ASP A 110 -5.30 -4.79 -2.30
CA ASP A 110 -5.36 -5.57 -3.53
C ASP A 110 -5.34 -7.08 -3.27
N ASP A 111 -4.41 -7.54 -2.48
CA ASP A 111 -4.24 -8.96 -2.16
C ASP A 111 -5.03 -9.43 -0.93
N TYR A 112 -6.12 -8.75 -0.56
CA TYR A 112 -6.85 -9.05 0.69
C TYR A 112 -7.23 -10.51 0.85
N ASN A 113 -7.63 -11.16 -0.24
CA ASN A 113 -8.05 -12.57 -0.27
C ASN A 113 -6.96 -13.51 -0.84
N SER A 114 -5.75 -13.04 -1.03
CA SER A 114 -4.60 -13.90 -1.32
C SER A 114 -4.42 -14.95 -0.19
N GLU A 115 -3.49 -15.83 -0.30
CA GLU A 115 -3.24 -16.88 0.71
C GLU A 115 -4.50 -17.70 1.05
N ARG A 116 -5.29 -18.06 0.02
CA ARG A 116 -6.56 -18.81 0.14
C ARG A 116 -7.58 -18.11 1.05
N ALA A 117 -7.49 -16.80 1.17
CA ALA A 117 -8.30 -15.98 2.06
C ALA A 117 -8.22 -16.37 3.55
N LEU A 118 -7.15 -17.02 3.99
CA LEU A 118 -6.96 -17.43 5.38
C LEU A 118 -6.72 -16.22 6.30
N PRO A 119 -7.44 -16.09 7.42
CA PRO A 119 -7.28 -14.94 8.32
C PRO A 119 -5.98 -14.98 9.14
N THR A 120 -5.24 -16.08 9.07
CA THR A 120 -4.01 -16.32 9.84
C THR A 120 -2.74 -16.11 9.04
N GLN A 121 -2.84 -15.59 7.82
CA GLN A 121 -1.71 -15.40 6.91
C GLN A 121 -1.87 -14.13 6.08
N GLY A 122 -0.74 -13.67 5.54
CA GLY A 122 -0.66 -12.63 4.54
C GLY A 122 -1.39 -11.32 4.86
N PRO A 123 -1.99 -10.67 3.86
CA PRO A 123 -2.68 -9.40 4.02
C PRO A 123 -3.82 -9.41 5.02
N LYS A 124 -4.59 -10.51 5.11
CA LYS A 124 -5.69 -10.62 6.08
C LYS A 124 -5.23 -10.64 7.52
N LEU A 125 -4.13 -11.33 7.81
CA LEU A 125 -3.54 -11.30 9.15
C LEU A 125 -3.05 -9.90 9.48
N ALA A 126 -2.27 -9.28 8.59
CA ALA A 126 -1.79 -7.92 8.79
C ALA A 126 -2.93 -6.92 9.02
N TRP A 127 -4.00 -7.04 8.25
CA TRP A 127 -5.21 -6.23 8.39
C TRP A 127 -5.93 -6.44 9.73
N SER A 128 -6.08 -7.70 10.15
CA SER A 128 -6.72 -8.01 11.43
C SER A 128 -5.94 -7.41 12.59
N GLU A 129 -4.62 -7.63 12.63
CA GLU A 129 -3.75 -7.09 13.67
C GLU A 129 -3.75 -5.57 13.69
N TYR A 130 -3.77 -4.93 12.51
CA TYR A 130 -3.84 -3.47 12.41
C TYR A 130 -5.17 -2.93 12.97
N LYS A 131 -6.30 -3.53 12.61
CA LYS A 131 -7.62 -3.12 13.14
C LYS A 131 -7.74 -3.17 14.65
N ASP A 132 -7.04 -4.10 15.28
CA ASP A 132 -7.05 -4.24 16.74
C ASP A 132 -6.23 -3.15 17.46
N GLN A 133 -5.36 -2.44 16.73
CA GLN A 133 -4.43 -1.46 17.28
C GLN A 133 -4.76 0.00 16.94
N THR A 134 -5.45 0.22 15.83
CA THR A 134 -5.79 1.56 15.36
C THR A 134 -7.02 2.13 16.07
N LYS A 135 -7.09 3.47 16.12
CA LYS A 135 -8.28 4.20 16.59
C LYS A 135 -9.43 4.21 15.60
N TRP A 136 -9.15 3.92 14.33
CA TRP A 136 -10.12 4.01 13.24
C TRP A 136 -11.10 2.85 13.27
N LYS A 137 -12.34 3.15 12.84
CA LYS A 137 -13.34 2.15 12.49
C LYS A 137 -13.40 2.00 10.98
N PHE A 138 -13.78 0.83 10.52
CA PHE A 138 -13.80 0.52 9.10
C PHE A 138 -15.10 -0.17 8.74
N GLU A 139 -15.83 0.39 7.78
CA GLU A 139 -16.98 -0.26 7.18
C GLU A 139 -16.53 -1.00 5.90
N PRO A 140 -16.90 -2.28 5.74
CA PRO A 140 -16.71 -2.99 4.48
C PRO A 140 -17.40 -2.22 3.33
N PHE A 141 -16.71 -2.08 2.19
CA PHE A 141 -17.26 -1.32 1.08
C PHE A 141 -17.48 -2.21 -0.14
N LEU A 142 -16.47 -2.48 -0.95
CA LEU A 142 -16.61 -3.23 -2.20
C LEU A 142 -15.52 -4.30 -2.33
N PRO A 143 -15.88 -5.53 -2.77
CA PRO A 143 -14.91 -6.44 -3.35
C PRO A 143 -14.42 -5.90 -4.69
N VAL A 144 -13.15 -6.06 -5.01
CA VAL A 144 -12.54 -5.60 -6.25
C VAL A 144 -11.75 -6.74 -6.87
N GLY A 145 -12.15 -7.15 -8.08
CA GLY A 145 -11.52 -8.27 -8.75
C GLY A 145 -11.65 -9.59 -7.96
N TRP A 146 -10.62 -10.43 -8.03
CA TRP A 146 -10.62 -11.77 -7.41
C TRP A 146 -10.15 -11.76 -5.96
N PHE A 147 -9.22 -10.89 -5.63
CA PHE A 147 -8.56 -10.88 -4.31
C PHE A 147 -8.80 -9.61 -3.52
N GLY A 148 -9.00 -8.48 -4.19
CA GLY A 148 -9.05 -7.18 -3.57
C GLY A 148 -10.32 -6.92 -2.75
N TYR A 149 -10.18 -6.08 -1.74
CA TYR A 149 -11.30 -5.59 -0.94
C TYR A 149 -11.06 -4.17 -0.47
N SER A 150 -12.13 -3.40 -0.35
CA SER A 150 -12.04 -2.02 0.13
C SER A 150 -12.87 -1.77 1.38
N PHE A 151 -12.47 -0.76 2.13
CA PHE A 151 -13.07 -0.32 3.38
C PHE A 151 -13.18 1.19 3.38
N ILE A 152 -14.19 1.71 4.09
CA ILE A 152 -14.32 3.15 4.36
C ILE A 152 -13.95 3.40 5.82
N VAL A 153 -13.11 4.40 6.03
CA VAL A 153 -12.74 4.88 7.36
C VAL A 153 -13.89 5.69 7.97
N CYS A 154 -14.26 5.38 9.22
CA CYS A 154 -15.33 6.03 9.98
C CYS A 154 -14.78 6.79 11.20
#